data_0a12a0c969d1900a49392951d22e58e6
#
_entry.id   0a12a0c969d1900a49392951d22e58e6
#
_cell.length_a   1.000
_cell.length_b   1.000
_cell.length_c   1.000
_cell.angle_alpha   90.00
_cell.angle_beta   90.00
_cell.angle_gamma   90.00
#
_symmetry.space_group_name_H-M   'P 1'
#
loop_
_entity.id
_entity.type
_entity.pdbx_description
1 polymer ?
#
loop_
_entity_poly.entity_id
_entity_poly.type
_entity_poly.pdbx_seq_one_letter_code
_entity_poly.pdbx_strand_id
1 'polypeptide(L)'
;MLLTPRTEARRPVPGALRTRPGNRRRAQASALVALAASFGLLAVSAPAEPLGVGDRLFPHLGNPGYDVASYDLSFTYPGTNSKPLQAVTTIDAWTTKDLDRVNLDFAHGKVESVEVDGAPATFRSAGEDLVVTPKEPLADGSWTQITVRHTSDPVYGKTREGGWVRTTDGLAMANQADAAHVVFPCNDHPSDKAMFTIRVTAPNGYTAVANGLPTDVDRVGGSTTWTYRTRHPMATELAQVSIGRSEVVHRTGPHGLPVRDVVPAKARKQLEPWLKKTPGQISWMESKVGRYPFETYGLLMADAATGFELETQTLSLFERDLFTDSAFPKWYIESIMVHELAHQWFGDSVSPRAWSDLWLSEGHATWYETLYAAEKAGRPMEARMKAAYAASDRWRAAGGPPATPKVAAAGQKNGIFRPNVYDGASLVLYALRQEIGAPAFERLERAWVQRYKDRSATTADFVALAEEISGRHLDGFMQAWLYGEKTPPMPGQPEWKSADPTKATGKKATGKKAAGKKTSGTAAVKTAGKKAAAKTAAAKKAAGE
;
A
#
# COMPACT_ATOMS: atom_id res chain seq x y z
N MET A 1 25.03 49.36 -12.51
CA MET A 1 26.39 49.58 -12.04
C MET A 1 26.98 48.19 -11.96
N LEU A 2 27.53 47.64 -13.12
CA LEU A 2 28.94 47.64 -13.47
C LEU A 2 29.78 47.04 -12.31
N LEU A 3 30.46 45.91 -12.42
CA LEU A 3 31.53 45.46 -13.30
C LEU A 3 31.88 43.99 -13.03
N THR A 4 31.96 43.20 -14.06
CA THR A 4 32.95 42.11 -14.21
C THR A 4 34.35 42.74 -14.48
N PRO A 5 35.52 42.09 -14.45
CA PRO A 5 35.88 41.05 -15.40
C PRO A 5 36.97 40.00 -15.02
N ARG A 6 37.07 39.00 -15.91
CA ARG A 6 38.25 38.43 -16.65
C ARG A 6 39.30 37.62 -15.88
N THR A 7 39.44 36.39 -16.29
CA THR A 7 40.35 35.64 -17.21
C THR A 7 41.79 35.53 -16.75
N GLU A 8 42.34 34.31 -16.77
CA GLU A 8 43.36 33.92 -17.75
C GLU A 8 43.82 32.46 -17.62
N ALA A 9 43.96 31.89 -18.77
CA ALA A 9 44.48 30.57 -19.10
C ALA A 9 46.01 30.53 -19.04
N ARG A 10 46.61 29.33 -18.89
CA ARG A 10 47.84 28.92 -19.57
C ARG A 10 48.08 27.42 -19.53
N ARG A 11 48.18 26.84 -20.73
CA ARG A 11 49.03 25.71 -21.13
C ARG A 11 50.42 26.26 -21.47
N PRO A 12 51.52 25.50 -21.66
CA PRO A 12 51.70 24.34 -22.55
C PRO A 12 52.81 23.32 -22.17
N VAL A 13 52.83 22.14 -22.72
CA VAL A 13 53.64 21.33 -23.66
C VAL A 13 55.14 21.72 -23.85
N PRO A 14 56.08 20.90 -24.42
CA PRO A 14 56.39 19.44 -24.45
C PRO A 14 57.92 19.12 -24.33
N GLY A 15 58.28 17.83 -24.53
CA GLY A 15 59.66 17.47 -24.85
C GLY A 15 59.86 15.96 -24.68
N ALA A 16 59.97 15.19 -25.57
CA ALA A 16 60.71 14.80 -26.75
C ALA A 16 62.06 14.12 -26.41
N LEU A 17 62.22 12.95 -26.99
CA LEU A 17 63.32 12.35 -27.74
C LEU A 17 64.08 11.13 -27.19
N ARG A 18 63.90 10.03 -27.97
CA ARG A 18 64.95 9.13 -28.57
C ARG A 18 65.61 8.10 -27.65
N THR A 19 65.86 6.84 -28.06
CA THR A 19 66.40 6.24 -29.29
C THR A 19 66.28 4.71 -29.29
N ARG A 20 66.18 4.13 -30.50
CA ARG A 20 66.43 2.72 -30.86
C ARG A 20 67.96 2.46 -30.93
N PRO A 21 68.54 1.21 -31.11
CA PRO A 21 68.14 0.13 -32.03
C PRO A 21 68.34 -1.31 -31.44
N GLY A 22 67.79 -2.36 -31.91
CA GLY A 22 68.04 -3.15 -33.11
C GLY A 22 68.72 -4.48 -32.80
N ASN A 23 68.11 -5.63 -33.16
CA ASN A 23 68.79 -6.60 -34.02
C ASN A 23 67.85 -7.82 -34.36
N ARG A 24 68.04 -8.22 -35.60
CA ARG A 24 67.45 -9.31 -36.35
C ARG A 24 67.82 -10.69 -35.80
N ARG A 25 66.91 -11.70 -35.95
CA ARG A 25 67.21 -13.00 -36.62
C ARG A 25 65.88 -13.76 -36.89
N ARG A 26 65.72 -13.97 -38.17
CA ARG A 26 65.17 -15.08 -39.01
C ARG A 26 64.36 -16.18 -38.36
N ALA A 27 63.13 -16.25 -38.78
CA ALA A 27 62.45 -17.28 -39.61
C ALA A 27 62.40 -18.73 -39.07
N GLN A 28 61.20 -19.20 -38.83
CA GLN A 28 60.70 -20.50 -39.36
C GLN A 28 59.19 -20.45 -39.45
N ALA A 29 58.67 -20.77 -40.61
CA ALA A 29 57.27 -20.88 -40.90
C ALA A 29 56.71 -22.20 -40.29
N SER A 30 55.60 -22.13 -39.59
CA SER A 30 54.73 -23.27 -39.35
C SER A 30 53.32 -22.79 -39.50
N ALA A 31 52.64 -23.29 -40.51
CA ALA A 31 51.23 -23.12 -40.78
C ALA A 31 50.44 -23.76 -39.65
N LEU A 32 49.75 -22.96 -38.86
CA LEU A 32 48.68 -23.39 -37.95
C LEU A 32 47.36 -22.88 -38.51
N VAL A 33 46.58 -23.83 -38.96
CA VAL A 33 45.17 -23.64 -39.35
C VAL A 33 44.43 -23.04 -38.17
N ALA A 34 44.06 -21.79 -38.27
CA ALA A 34 43.16 -21.16 -37.32
C ALA A 34 41.74 -21.66 -37.57
N LEU A 35 41.31 -22.61 -36.78
CA LEU A 35 39.89 -22.97 -36.64
C LEU A 35 39.23 -21.81 -35.85
N ALA A 36 38.59 -20.89 -36.58
CA ALA A 36 37.72 -19.88 -35.97
C ALA A 36 36.53 -20.57 -35.37
N ALA A 37 36.61 -20.96 -34.11
CA ALA A 37 35.43 -21.30 -33.32
C ALA A 37 34.63 -20.03 -33.11
N SER A 38 33.59 -19.84 -33.92
CA SER A 38 32.54 -18.86 -33.67
C SER A 38 31.82 -19.30 -32.40
N PHE A 39 32.28 -18.84 -31.26
CA PHE A 39 31.43 -18.80 -30.06
C PHE A 39 30.33 -17.77 -30.36
N GLY A 40 29.23 -18.23 -30.96
CA GLY A 40 27.99 -17.52 -30.84
C GLY A 40 27.69 -17.37 -29.34
N LEU A 41 27.80 -16.18 -28.80
CA LEU A 41 27.15 -15.84 -27.57
C LEU A 41 25.66 -16.11 -27.83
N LEU A 42 25.20 -17.29 -27.44
CA LEU A 42 23.80 -17.50 -27.13
C LEU A 42 23.53 -16.53 -25.97
N ALA A 43 22.97 -15.38 -26.29
CA ALA A 43 22.31 -14.55 -25.30
C ALA A 43 21.25 -15.47 -24.68
N VAL A 44 21.56 -16.04 -23.53
CA VAL A 44 20.56 -16.69 -22.69
C VAL A 44 19.66 -15.54 -22.27
N SER A 45 18.57 -15.36 -23.01
CA SER A 45 17.51 -14.48 -22.56
C SER A 45 17.15 -14.97 -21.16
N ALA A 46 17.36 -14.13 -20.15
CA ALA A 46 16.88 -14.44 -18.82
C ALA A 46 15.41 -14.85 -18.92
N PRO A 47 14.98 -15.87 -18.19
CA PRO A 47 13.59 -16.30 -18.23
C PRO A 47 12.70 -15.10 -17.96
N ALA A 48 11.65 -14.96 -18.76
CA ALA A 48 10.66 -13.92 -18.55
C ALA A 48 9.66 -14.44 -17.51
N GLU A 49 10.18 -14.76 -16.35
CA GLU A 49 9.43 -15.11 -15.15
C GLU A 49 8.89 -13.84 -14.50
N PRO A 50 7.86 -13.94 -13.64
CA PRO A 50 7.50 -12.83 -12.79
C PRO A 50 8.76 -12.29 -12.14
N LEU A 51 9.06 -11.02 -12.37
CA LEU A 51 10.17 -10.35 -11.72
C LEU A 51 9.74 -9.91 -10.33
N GLY A 52 10.56 -9.21 -9.62
CA GLY A 52 10.22 -8.62 -8.34
C GLY A 52 11.29 -7.62 -7.94
N VAL A 53 10.92 -6.63 -7.13
CA VAL A 53 11.86 -5.66 -6.57
C VAL A 53 12.61 -6.19 -5.35
N GLY A 54 12.44 -7.49 -5.03
CA GLY A 54 13.14 -8.16 -3.92
C GLY A 54 12.44 -8.03 -2.57
N ASP A 55 11.13 -7.75 -2.55
CA ASP A 55 10.36 -7.77 -1.31
C ASP A 55 10.30 -9.18 -0.72
N ARG A 56 10.59 -9.31 0.57
CA ARG A 56 10.64 -10.59 1.25
C ARG A 56 9.27 -11.26 1.41
N LEU A 57 8.21 -10.45 1.50
CA LEU A 57 6.84 -10.93 1.72
C LEU A 57 6.12 -11.20 0.41
N PHE A 58 6.46 -10.45 -0.63
CA PHE A 58 5.91 -10.54 -1.97
C PHE A 58 7.05 -10.54 -3.02
N PRO A 59 7.80 -11.64 -3.15
CA PRO A 59 9.05 -11.68 -3.94
C PRO A 59 8.86 -11.46 -5.43
N HIS A 60 7.64 -11.58 -5.94
CA HIS A 60 7.30 -11.39 -7.36
C HIS A 60 6.49 -10.11 -7.62
N LEU A 61 6.41 -9.22 -6.63
CA LEU A 61 5.65 -7.98 -6.75
C LEU A 61 6.58 -6.82 -7.09
N GLY A 62 6.11 -5.96 -8.01
CA GLY A 62 6.90 -4.88 -8.57
C GLY A 62 7.95 -5.36 -9.57
N ASN A 63 8.42 -4.48 -10.40
CA ASN A 63 9.35 -4.80 -11.48
C ASN A 63 10.51 -3.80 -11.53
N PRO A 64 11.77 -4.25 -11.63
CA PRO A 64 12.93 -3.37 -11.65
C PRO A 64 13.19 -2.82 -13.06
N GLY A 65 13.81 -1.65 -13.12
CA GLY A 65 14.36 -1.09 -14.35
C GLY A 65 13.63 0.12 -14.89
N TYR A 66 12.57 0.54 -14.20
CA TYR A 66 11.86 1.78 -14.46
C TYR A 66 11.24 2.33 -13.17
N ASP A 67 10.83 3.58 -13.19
CA ASP A 67 10.16 4.32 -12.12
C ASP A 67 8.95 5.00 -12.74
N VAL A 68 7.77 4.73 -12.23
CA VAL A 68 6.51 5.20 -12.82
C VAL A 68 6.21 6.62 -12.34
N ALA A 69 6.11 7.54 -13.26
CA ALA A 69 5.74 8.92 -12.97
C ALA A 69 4.22 9.12 -12.90
N SER A 70 3.47 8.47 -13.81
CA SER A 70 2.01 8.60 -13.81
C SER A 70 1.28 7.40 -14.41
N TYR A 71 0.06 7.19 -13.90
CA TYR A 71 -0.97 6.32 -14.46
C TYR A 71 -2.14 7.13 -14.97
N ASP A 72 -2.59 6.84 -16.20
CA ASP A 72 -3.88 7.27 -16.74
C ASP A 72 -4.76 6.02 -16.92
N LEU A 73 -5.71 5.84 -16.01
CA LEU A 73 -6.61 4.70 -15.96
C LEU A 73 -7.98 5.08 -16.54
N SER A 74 -8.47 4.32 -17.51
CA SER A 74 -9.80 4.48 -18.05
C SER A 74 -10.59 3.19 -17.94
N PHE A 75 -11.76 3.23 -17.29
CA PHE A 75 -12.66 2.09 -17.11
C PHE A 75 -14.03 2.38 -17.67
N THR A 76 -14.55 1.47 -18.49
CA THR A 76 -15.94 1.51 -18.99
C THR A 76 -16.75 0.40 -18.34
N TYR A 77 -17.64 0.78 -17.44
CA TYR A 77 -18.50 -0.12 -16.67
C TYR A 77 -19.73 -0.54 -17.50
N PRO A 78 -19.98 -1.85 -17.67
CA PRO A 78 -21.05 -2.36 -18.53
C PRO A 78 -22.46 -2.28 -17.91
N GLY A 79 -22.64 -1.63 -16.75
CA GLY A 79 -23.92 -1.55 -16.03
C GLY A 79 -24.24 -2.81 -15.20
N THR A 80 -23.27 -3.71 -15.03
CA THR A 80 -23.38 -4.91 -14.17
C THR A 80 -22.05 -5.27 -13.57
N ASN A 81 -22.04 -5.69 -12.29
CA ASN A 81 -20.84 -6.13 -11.58
C ASN A 81 -20.47 -7.61 -11.80
N SER A 82 -21.03 -8.23 -12.84
CA SER A 82 -20.79 -9.63 -13.20
C SER A 82 -20.09 -9.80 -14.56
N LYS A 83 -19.74 -8.72 -15.24
CA LYS A 83 -19.03 -8.71 -16.52
C LYS A 83 -17.77 -7.88 -16.40
N PRO A 84 -16.70 -8.22 -17.16
CA PRO A 84 -15.50 -7.42 -17.24
C PRO A 84 -15.79 -5.98 -17.72
N LEU A 85 -15.03 -5.02 -17.18
CA LEU A 85 -14.95 -3.66 -17.66
C LEU A 85 -13.97 -3.62 -18.85
N GLN A 86 -14.26 -2.82 -19.87
CA GLN A 86 -13.24 -2.43 -20.83
C GLN A 86 -12.35 -1.39 -20.18
N ALA A 87 -11.04 -1.54 -20.32
CA ALA A 87 -10.07 -0.68 -19.67
C ALA A 87 -8.89 -0.30 -20.59
N VAL A 88 -8.35 0.87 -20.34
CA VAL A 88 -7.08 1.32 -20.90
C VAL A 88 -6.22 1.83 -19.77
N THR A 89 -5.02 1.34 -19.68
CA THR A 89 -3.99 1.84 -18.76
C THR A 89 -2.86 2.44 -19.58
N THR A 90 -2.58 3.72 -19.36
CA THR A 90 -1.39 4.39 -19.90
C THR A 90 -0.45 4.69 -18.74
N ILE A 91 0.80 4.29 -18.89
CA ILE A 91 1.87 4.38 -17.89
C ILE A 91 2.97 5.25 -18.48
N ASP A 92 3.26 6.38 -17.83
CA ASP A 92 4.44 7.18 -18.13
C ASP A 92 5.53 6.85 -17.12
N ALA A 93 6.71 6.49 -17.60
CA ALA A 93 7.80 6.03 -16.74
C ALA A 93 9.18 6.51 -17.21
N TRP A 94 10.13 6.56 -16.28
CA TRP A 94 11.56 6.71 -16.55
C TRP A 94 12.23 5.35 -16.46
N THR A 95 13.02 4.99 -17.46
CA THR A 95 13.89 3.82 -17.37
C THR A 95 15.08 4.12 -16.45
N THR A 96 15.48 3.15 -15.65
CA THR A 96 16.61 3.23 -14.72
C THR A 96 17.76 2.30 -15.11
N LYS A 97 17.66 1.69 -16.28
CA LYS A 97 18.66 0.88 -16.99
C LYS A 97 18.19 0.62 -18.42
N ASP A 98 19.08 0.12 -19.28
CA ASP A 98 18.69 -0.38 -20.60
C ASP A 98 17.71 -1.55 -20.46
N LEU A 99 16.62 -1.54 -21.26
CA LEU A 99 15.56 -2.54 -21.20
C LEU A 99 15.22 -3.06 -22.61
N ASP A 100 15.46 -4.35 -22.85
CA ASP A 100 14.96 -5.06 -24.03
C ASP A 100 13.46 -5.40 -23.90
N ARG A 101 12.93 -5.38 -22.70
CA ARG A 101 11.53 -5.65 -22.35
C ARG A 101 11.18 -4.95 -21.03
N VAL A 102 9.88 -4.67 -20.86
CA VAL A 102 9.29 -4.16 -19.62
C VAL A 102 8.33 -5.22 -19.09
N ASN A 103 8.48 -5.60 -17.83
CA ASN A 103 7.47 -6.38 -17.15
C ASN A 103 6.54 -5.43 -16.38
N LEU A 104 5.24 -5.69 -16.44
CA LEU A 104 4.21 -5.05 -15.63
C LEU A 104 3.51 -6.13 -14.83
N ASP A 105 3.24 -5.90 -13.56
CA ASP A 105 2.35 -6.79 -12.81
C ASP A 105 0.95 -6.69 -13.42
N PHE A 106 0.39 -7.81 -13.88
CA PHE A 106 -0.97 -7.88 -14.41
C PHE A 106 -1.50 -9.31 -14.45
N ALA A 107 -2.60 -9.52 -13.78
CA ALA A 107 -3.30 -10.81 -13.77
C ALA A 107 -4.83 -10.62 -13.93
N HIS A 108 -5.49 -11.66 -14.44
CA HIS A 108 -6.97 -11.75 -14.53
C HIS A 108 -7.68 -10.76 -15.47
N GLY A 109 -6.95 -10.20 -16.43
CA GLY A 109 -7.53 -9.45 -17.54
C GLY A 109 -7.10 -10.04 -18.88
N LYS A 110 -7.88 -9.79 -19.92
CA LYS A 110 -7.48 -10.07 -21.29
C LYS A 110 -6.78 -8.83 -21.83
N VAL A 111 -5.52 -8.96 -22.24
CA VAL A 111 -4.82 -7.91 -22.98
C VAL A 111 -5.22 -7.97 -24.45
N GLU A 112 -5.63 -6.85 -25.02
CA GLU A 112 -6.05 -6.72 -26.42
C GLU A 112 -4.92 -6.17 -27.28
N SER A 113 -4.22 -5.15 -26.81
CA SER A 113 -3.06 -4.55 -27.48
C SER A 113 -2.16 -3.84 -26.48
N VAL A 114 -0.88 -3.74 -26.83
CA VAL A 114 0.11 -2.92 -26.12
C VAL A 114 0.83 -2.04 -27.12
N GLU A 115 1.03 -0.80 -26.76
CA GLU A 115 1.84 0.18 -27.48
C GLU A 115 2.92 0.72 -26.55
N VAL A 116 4.12 0.91 -27.09
CA VAL A 116 5.24 1.59 -26.40
C VAL A 116 5.63 2.78 -27.28
N ASP A 117 5.58 3.98 -26.69
CA ASP A 117 5.84 5.25 -27.40
C ASP A 117 5.00 5.41 -28.69
N GLY A 118 3.74 4.94 -28.64
CA GLY A 118 2.81 4.97 -29.77
C GLY A 118 3.06 3.91 -30.84
N ALA A 119 4.07 3.06 -30.70
CA ALA A 119 4.34 1.95 -31.61
C ALA A 119 3.81 0.62 -31.04
N PRO A 120 3.16 -0.23 -31.86
CA PRO A 120 2.72 -1.56 -31.40
C PRO A 120 3.89 -2.39 -30.85
N ALA A 121 3.70 -2.99 -29.69
CA ALA A 121 4.64 -3.88 -29.02
C ALA A 121 4.11 -5.32 -28.96
N THR A 122 5.02 -6.28 -28.94
CA THR A 122 4.64 -7.67 -28.67
C THR A 122 4.54 -7.89 -27.16
N PHE A 123 3.66 -8.78 -26.74
CA PHE A 123 3.44 -9.06 -25.34
C PHE A 123 3.08 -10.52 -25.08
N ARG A 124 3.30 -10.96 -23.85
CA ARG A 124 2.87 -12.27 -23.37
C ARG A 124 2.70 -12.26 -21.86
N SER A 125 1.85 -13.12 -21.32
CA SER A 125 1.77 -13.33 -19.88
C SER A 125 2.85 -14.30 -19.40
N ALA A 126 3.39 -14.04 -18.20
CA ALA A 126 4.36 -14.88 -17.52
C ALA A 126 4.06 -14.87 -16.00
N GLY A 127 3.29 -15.86 -15.53
CA GLY A 127 2.75 -15.83 -14.16
C GLY A 127 1.74 -14.71 -13.97
N GLU A 128 2.00 -13.82 -13.03
CA GLU A 128 1.20 -12.61 -12.77
C GLU A 128 1.80 -11.36 -13.45
N ASP A 129 2.78 -11.54 -14.37
CA ASP A 129 3.36 -10.46 -15.17
C ASP A 129 2.81 -10.43 -16.60
N LEU A 130 2.67 -9.23 -17.12
CA LEU A 130 2.58 -8.90 -18.53
C LEU A 130 3.97 -8.47 -19.03
N VAL A 131 4.63 -9.35 -19.79
CA VAL A 131 5.93 -9.04 -20.40
C VAL A 131 5.72 -8.35 -21.73
N VAL A 132 6.15 -7.10 -21.83
CA VAL A 132 6.05 -6.24 -23.01
C VAL A 132 7.43 -6.16 -23.66
N THR A 133 7.51 -6.43 -24.98
CA THR A 133 8.73 -6.26 -25.76
C THR A 133 8.50 -5.12 -26.75
N PRO A 134 9.12 -3.95 -26.53
CA PRO A 134 9.03 -2.82 -27.44
C PRO A 134 9.70 -3.15 -28.77
N LYS A 135 9.40 -2.38 -29.82
CA LYS A 135 10.00 -2.56 -31.15
C LYS A 135 11.51 -2.28 -31.11
N GLU A 136 11.92 -1.28 -30.35
CA GLU A 136 13.30 -0.92 -30.12
C GLU A 136 13.57 -0.96 -28.59
N PRO A 137 14.77 -1.40 -28.16
CA PRO A 137 15.11 -1.36 -26.75
C PRO A 137 15.02 0.06 -26.16
N LEU A 138 14.60 0.14 -24.91
CA LEU A 138 14.54 1.40 -24.16
C LEU A 138 15.89 1.67 -23.51
N ALA A 139 16.47 2.85 -23.78
CA ALA A 139 17.76 3.23 -23.20
C ALA A 139 17.59 3.68 -21.74
N ASP A 140 18.64 3.51 -20.92
CA ASP A 140 18.72 4.05 -19.56
C ASP A 140 18.46 5.56 -19.54
N GLY A 141 17.69 6.02 -18.54
CA GLY A 141 17.33 7.43 -18.36
C GLY A 141 16.37 7.99 -19.41
N SER A 142 15.73 7.14 -20.22
CA SER A 142 14.73 7.60 -21.19
C SER A 142 13.32 7.65 -20.58
N TRP A 143 12.54 8.61 -21.07
CA TRP A 143 11.11 8.65 -20.84
C TRP A 143 10.40 7.67 -21.79
N THR A 144 9.47 6.91 -21.29
CA THR A 144 8.68 5.99 -22.10
C THR A 144 7.21 6.03 -21.68
N GLN A 145 6.32 5.83 -22.65
CA GLN A 145 4.89 5.67 -22.42
C GLN A 145 4.44 4.29 -22.87
N ILE A 146 3.81 3.56 -21.98
CA ILE A 146 3.25 2.23 -22.26
C ILE A 146 1.72 2.32 -22.17
N THR A 147 1.01 1.97 -23.26
CA THR A 147 -0.45 1.93 -23.28
C THR A 147 -0.92 0.50 -23.46
N VAL A 148 -1.69 0.01 -22.50
CA VAL A 148 -2.29 -1.33 -22.50
C VAL A 148 -3.81 -1.22 -22.63
N ARG A 149 -4.38 -1.80 -23.69
CA ARG A 149 -5.84 -2.03 -23.80
C ARG A 149 -6.16 -3.41 -23.27
N HIS A 150 -7.04 -3.48 -22.29
CA HIS A 150 -7.33 -4.71 -21.59
C HIS A 150 -8.77 -4.78 -21.07
N THR A 151 -9.14 -5.93 -20.52
CA THR A 151 -10.34 -6.05 -19.68
C THR A 151 -9.93 -6.09 -18.22
N SER A 152 -10.77 -5.52 -17.34
CA SER A 152 -10.64 -5.62 -15.89
C SER A 152 -11.83 -6.40 -15.35
N ASP A 153 -11.59 -7.61 -14.80
CA ASP A 153 -12.65 -8.57 -14.48
C ASP A 153 -13.00 -8.56 -12.98
N PRO A 154 -14.22 -8.15 -12.60
CA PRO A 154 -14.66 -8.21 -11.21
C PRO A 154 -15.06 -9.61 -10.73
N VAL A 155 -15.06 -10.61 -11.61
CA VAL A 155 -15.48 -11.99 -11.32
C VAL A 155 -14.29 -12.95 -11.47
N TYR A 156 -13.21 -12.68 -10.78
CA TYR A 156 -12.11 -13.63 -10.74
C TYR A 156 -12.17 -14.49 -9.47
N GLY A 157 -11.73 -15.71 -9.56
CA GLY A 157 -11.61 -16.82 -8.60
C GLY A 157 -12.15 -16.64 -7.17
N LYS A 158 -12.80 -17.64 -6.65
CA LYS A 158 -13.45 -17.68 -5.32
C LYS A 158 -12.52 -17.48 -4.12
N THR A 159 -11.22 -17.38 -4.31
CA THR A 159 -10.20 -17.40 -3.26
C THR A 159 -9.33 -16.15 -3.21
N ARG A 160 -9.50 -15.17 -4.12
CA ARG A 160 -8.68 -13.97 -4.13
C ARG A 160 -9.17 -12.94 -3.12
N GLU A 161 -8.22 -12.45 -2.34
CA GLU A 161 -8.41 -11.35 -1.40
C GLU A 161 -7.93 -10.07 -2.09
N GLY A 162 -8.83 -9.11 -2.37
CA GLY A 162 -8.52 -7.82 -2.99
C GLY A 162 -8.89 -7.67 -4.48
N GLY A 163 -8.58 -6.51 -5.06
CA GLY A 163 -9.01 -6.09 -6.38
C GLY A 163 -10.42 -5.52 -6.40
N TRP A 164 -11.25 -5.87 -7.38
CA TRP A 164 -12.64 -5.46 -7.39
C TRP A 164 -13.47 -6.11 -6.29
N VAL A 165 -14.08 -5.28 -5.45
CA VAL A 165 -15.12 -5.67 -4.48
C VAL A 165 -16.48 -5.41 -5.11
N ARG A 166 -17.27 -6.46 -5.27
CA ARG A 166 -18.66 -6.34 -5.77
C ARG A 166 -19.58 -5.88 -4.65
N THR A 167 -20.20 -4.71 -4.82
CA THR A 167 -21.25 -4.20 -3.96
C THR A 167 -22.63 -4.70 -4.41
N THR A 168 -23.69 -4.37 -3.69
CA THR A 168 -25.06 -4.77 -4.08
C THR A 168 -25.49 -4.20 -5.44
N ASP A 169 -24.92 -3.07 -5.87
CA ASP A 169 -25.33 -2.38 -7.09
C ASP A 169 -24.17 -1.88 -7.97
N GLY A 170 -22.95 -2.28 -7.66
CA GLY A 170 -21.78 -1.83 -8.40
C GLY A 170 -20.47 -2.44 -7.91
N LEU A 171 -19.40 -1.65 -7.91
CA LEU A 171 -18.04 -2.05 -7.61
C LEU A 171 -17.33 -1.03 -6.71
N ALA A 172 -16.37 -1.50 -5.91
CA ALA A 172 -15.33 -0.69 -5.28
C ALA A 172 -13.98 -1.42 -5.42
N MET A 173 -12.85 -0.71 -5.25
CA MET A 173 -11.54 -1.35 -5.21
C MET A 173 -11.07 -1.58 -3.77
N ALA A 174 -10.29 -2.65 -3.56
CA ALA A 174 -9.55 -2.91 -2.35
C ALA A 174 -8.27 -3.67 -2.75
N ASN A 175 -7.17 -2.95 -2.94
CA ASN A 175 -5.99 -3.47 -3.63
C ASN A 175 -4.84 -3.90 -2.71
N GLN A 176 -4.91 -3.58 -1.43
CA GLN A 176 -3.88 -3.94 -0.45
C GLN A 176 -3.91 -5.45 -0.14
N ALA A 177 -2.76 -6.12 -0.08
CA ALA A 177 -1.40 -5.63 -0.27
C ALA A 177 -0.94 -5.79 -1.74
N ASP A 178 -1.37 -6.83 -2.46
CA ASP A 178 -0.87 -7.29 -3.74
C ASP A 178 -2.03 -7.56 -4.71
N ALA A 179 -2.91 -6.59 -4.91
CA ALA A 179 -4.10 -6.80 -5.73
C ALA A 179 -4.43 -5.66 -6.71
N ALA A 180 -3.60 -4.61 -6.83
CA ALA A 180 -3.83 -3.60 -7.86
C ALA A 180 -3.65 -4.19 -9.26
N HIS A 181 -2.67 -5.08 -9.43
CA HIS A 181 -2.38 -5.74 -10.71
C HIS A 181 -3.47 -6.71 -11.20
N VAL A 182 -4.45 -7.05 -10.36
CA VAL A 182 -5.63 -7.80 -10.83
C VAL A 182 -6.71 -6.88 -11.40
N VAL A 183 -6.55 -5.57 -11.23
CA VAL A 183 -7.46 -4.55 -11.73
C VAL A 183 -6.90 -3.87 -12.96
N PHE A 184 -5.63 -3.46 -12.93
CA PHE A 184 -4.94 -2.77 -14.03
C PHE A 184 -3.45 -3.12 -14.08
N PRO A 185 -2.81 -3.12 -15.28
CA PRO A 185 -1.37 -3.30 -15.39
C PRO A 185 -0.62 -2.19 -14.67
N CYS A 186 0.34 -2.54 -13.82
CA CYS A 186 1.09 -1.56 -13.01
C CYS A 186 2.45 -2.08 -12.55
N ASN A 187 3.19 -1.26 -11.85
CA ASN A 187 4.31 -1.65 -10.99
C ASN A 187 3.75 -1.75 -9.57
N ASP A 188 3.28 -2.94 -9.17
CA ASP A 188 2.44 -3.13 -7.99
C ASP A 188 3.26 -3.27 -6.71
N HIS A 189 3.97 -2.20 -6.33
CA HIS A 189 4.74 -2.18 -5.09
C HIS A 189 4.73 -0.78 -4.44
N PRO A 190 4.63 -0.66 -3.09
CA PRO A 190 4.52 0.63 -2.40
C PRO A 190 5.80 1.49 -2.48
N SER A 191 6.92 0.95 -2.96
CA SER A 191 8.13 1.73 -3.23
C SER A 191 8.02 2.61 -4.47
N ASP A 192 7.09 2.33 -5.40
CA ASP A 192 6.89 3.06 -6.64
C ASP A 192 5.56 3.82 -6.59
N LYS A 193 5.64 5.09 -6.22
CA LYS A 193 4.48 6.00 -6.10
C LYS A 193 4.39 6.88 -7.32
N ALA A 194 3.19 7.01 -7.88
CA ALA A 194 2.93 7.74 -9.11
C ALA A 194 1.75 8.72 -8.98
N MET A 195 1.62 9.65 -9.92
CA MET A 195 0.44 10.49 -10.09
C MET A 195 -0.66 9.71 -10.80
N PHE A 196 -1.92 9.91 -10.42
CA PHE A 196 -3.04 9.21 -11.06
C PHE A 196 -4.02 10.17 -11.73
N THR A 197 -4.40 9.82 -12.96
CA THR A 197 -5.61 10.29 -13.62
C THR A 197 -6.54 9.10 -13.80
N ILE A 198 -7.77 9.18 -13.30
CA ILE A 198 -8.71 8.06 -13.33
C ILE A 198 -9.99 8.53 -14.04
N ARG A 199 -10.35 7.85 -15.14
CA ARG A 199 -11.58 8.07 -15.88
C ARG A 199 -12.51 6.89 -15.74
N VAL A 200 -13.75 7.15 -15.39
CA VAL A 200 -14.76 6.10 -15.24
C VAL A 200 -15.99 6.47 -16.04
N THR A 201 -16.32 5.65 -17.01
CA THR A 201 -17.56 5.76 -17.79
C THR A 201 -18.56 4.72 -17.29
N ALA A 202 -19.76 5.17 -16.92
CA ALA A 202 -20.84 4.28 -16.51
C ALA A 202 -22.19 4.73 -17.11
N PRO A 203 -23.18 3.81 -17.26
CA PRO A 203 -24.51 4.15 -17.70
C PRO A 203 -25.19 5.18 -16.76
N ASN A 204 -26.08 5.99 -17.30
CA ASN A 204 -26.83 6.95 -16.51
C ASN A 204 -27.56 6.27 -15.34
N GLY A 205 -27.63 6.95 -14.19
CA GLY A 205 -28.19 6.42 -12.95
C GLY A 205 -27.16 5.77 -12.02
N TYR A 206 -25.90 5.63 -12.48
CA TYR A 206 -24.74 5.35 -11.64
C TYR A 206 -23.99 6.63 -11.26
N THR A 207 -23.25 6.57 -10.18
CA THR A 207 -22.27 7.56 -9.76
C THR A 207 -20.90 6.87 -9.71
N ALA A 208 -19.87 7.47 -10.30
CA ALA A 208 -18.51 7.00 -10.16
C ALA A 208 -17.66 8.03 -9.41
N VAL A 209 -16.83 7.54 -8.49
CA VAL A 209 -15.90 8.34 -7.68
C VAL A 209 -14.55 7.63 -7.62
N ALA A 210 -13.46 8.41 -7.65
CA ALA A 210 -12.10 7.87 -7.51
C ALA A 210 -11.26 8.75 -6.58
N ASN A 211 -9.99 8.35 -6.34
CA ASN A 211 -9.01 9.15 -5.60
C ASN A 211 -8.84 10.55 -6.22
N GLY A 212 -8.40 11.50 -5.41
CA GLY A 212 -8.13 12.86 -5.84
C GLY A 212 -9.40 13.70 -6.04
N LEU A 213 -9.32 14.79 -6.78
CA LEU A 213 -10.43 15.69 -7.06
C LEU A 213 -11.04 15.44 -8.43
N PRO A 214 -12.38 15.61 -8.58
CA PRO A 214 -13.00 15.61 -9.89
C PRO A 214 -12.48 16.80 -10.70
N THR A 215 -12.08 16.55 -11.94
CA THR A 215 -11.58 17.57 -12.87
C THR A 215 -12.50 17.76 -14.04
N ASP A 216 -13.29 16.75 -14.39
CA ASP A 216 -14.25 16.81 -15.50
C ASP A 216 -15.41 15.82 -15.31
N VAL A 217 -16.56 16.17 -15.88
CA VAL A 217 -17.75 15.30 -15.96
C VAL A 217 -18.41 15.49 -17.31
N ASP A 218 -18.28 14.52 -18.19
CA ASP A 218 -18.87 14.53 -19.52
C ASP A 218 -20.09 13.58 -19.61
N ARG A 219 -21.17 14.05 -20.24
CA ARG A 219 -22.41 13.28 -20.42
C ARG A 219 -22.72 13.16 -21.89
N VAL A 220 -22.54 11.97 -22.43
CA VAL A 220 -22.78 11.67 -23.84
C VAL A 220 -23.72 10.47 -23.95
N GLY A 221 -24.83 10.69 -24.68
CA GLY A 221 -25.82 9.64 -24.90
C GLY A 221 -26.40 9.10 -23.59
N GLY A 222 -26.28 7.78 -23.38
CA GLY A 222 -26.78 7.08 -22.22
C GLY A 222 -25.77 6.88 -21.08
N SER A 223 -24.60 7.53 -21.13
CA SER A 223 -23.50 7.34 -20.19
C SER A 223 -22.92 8.66 -19.68
N THR A 224 -22.27 8.58 -18.52
CA THR A 224 -21.50 9.68 -17.93
C THR A 224 -20.07 9.21 -17.70
N THR A 225 -19.11 10.06 -18.04
CA THR A 225 -17.68 9.87 -17.74
C THR A 225 -17.25 10.87 -16.68
N TRP A 226 -16.66 10.40 -15.61
CA TRP A 226 -16.04 11.22 -14.57
C TRP A 226 -14.54 11.09 -14.67
N THR A 227 -13.82 12.22 -14.57
CA THR A 227 -12.35 12.27 -14.53
C THR A 227 -11.92 12.81 -13.17
N TYR A 228 -11.03 12.07 -12.51
CA TYR A 228 -10.41 12.42 -11.23
C TYR A 228 -8.89 12.51 -11.38
N ARG A 229 -8.26 13.38 -10.58
CA ARG A 229 -6.79 13.51 -10.55
C ARG A 229 -6.28 13.63 -9.11
N THR A 230 -5.23 12.89 -8.79
CA THR A 230 -4.45 13.10 -7.58
C THR A 230 -3.51 14.29 -7.76
N ARG A 231 -3.19 14.99 -6.67
CA ARG A 231 -2.18 16.06 -6.65
C ARG A 231 -0.89 15.64 -5.93
N HIS A 232 -0.92 14.45 -5.36
CA HIS A 232 0.20 13.83 -4.66
C HIS A 232 0.41 12.41 -5.20
N PRO A 233 1.66 11.93 -5.22
CA PRO A 233 1.94 10.57 -5.65
C PRO A 233 1.30 9.55 -4.70
N MET A 234 0.86 8.43 -5.26
CA MET A 234 0.12 7.39 -4.58
C MET A 234 0.68 6.02 -4.96
N ALA A 235 0.79 5.11 -4.00
CA ALA A 235 1.07 3.70 -4.28
C ALA A 235 -0.14 3.04 -4.94
N THR A 236 0.08 2.05 -5.79
CA THR A 236 -0.95 1.35 -6.57
C THR A 236 -2.00 0.68 -5.69
N GLU A 237 -1.59 0.15 -4.54
CA GLU A 237 -2.46 -0.51 -3.55
C GLU A 237 -3.53 0.41 -2.97
N LEU A 238 -3.29 1.73 -2.97
CA LEU A 238 -4.19 2.76 -2.44
C LEU A 238 -5.18 3.29 -3.48
N ALA A 239 -5.10 2.78 -4.73
CA ALA A 239 -6.02 3.19 -5.79
C ALA A 239 -7.46 2.75 -5.47
N GLN A 240 -8.40 3.70 -5.65
CA GLN A 240 -9.81 3.51 -5.41
C GLN A 240 -10.66 3.98 -6.58
N VAL A 241 -11.56 3.13 -7.02
CA VAL A 241 -12.70 3.47 -7.87
C VAL A 241 -13.95 2.88 -7.26
N SER A 242 -14.96 3.70 -7.06
CA SER A 242 -16.30 3.27 -6.64
C SER A 242 -17.31 3.57 -7.74
N ILE A 243 -18.11 2.59 -8.11
CA ILE A 243 -19.21 2.71 -9.07
C ILE A 243 -20.45 2.14 -8.39
N GLY A 244 -21.54 2.90 -8.31
CA GLY A 244 -22.76 2.43 -7.67
C GLY A 244 -23.89 3.45 -7.74
N ARG A 245 -25.03 3.12 -7.15
CA ARG A 245 -26.17 4.07 -6.96
C ARG A 245 -25.94 4.86 -5.67
N SER A 246 -24.87 5.65 -5.67
CA SER A 246 -24.35 6.37 -4.53
C SER A 246 -24.64 7.86 -4.60
N GLU A 247 -24.70 8.50 -3.44
CA GLU A 247 -24.75 9.94 -3.26
C GLU A 247 -23.36 10.42 -2.80
N VAL A 248 -22.86 11.48 -3.40
CA VAL A 248 -21.66 12.18 -2.95
C VAL A 248 -22.07 13.34 -2.06
N VAL A 249 -21.65 13.28 -0.80
CA VAL A 249 -21.98 14.28 0.20
C VAL A 249 -20.78 15.20 0.41
N HIS A 250 -20.96 16.46 0.05
CA HIS A 250 -19.91 17.46 0.16
C HIS A 250 -19.96 18.16 1.52
N ARG A 251 -18.76 18.36 2.13
CA ARG A 251 -18.55 19.13 3.34
C ARG A 251 -17.25 19.92 3.22
N THR A 252 -17.06 20.83 4.14
CA THR A 252 -15.81 21.57 4.28
C THR A 252 -15.11 21.15 5.56
N GLY A 253 -13.90 20.66 5.44
CA GLY A 253 -12.99 20.35 6.53
C GLY A 253 -12.15 21.56 6.96
N PRO A 254 -11.14 21.36 7.83
CA PRO A 254 -10.23 22.41 8.24
C PRO A 254 -9.56 23.10 7.04
N HIS A 255 -9.29 24.40 7.19
CA HIS A 255 -8.61 25.20 6.14
C HIS A 255 -9.29 25.18 4.76
N GLY A 256 -10.59 24.93 4.71
CA GLY A 256 -11.33 24.84 3.45
C GLY A 256 -11.13 23.52 2.70
N LEU A 257 -10.60 22.48 3.35
CA LEU A 257 -10.40 21.16 2.74
C LEU A 257 -11.74 20.61 2.21
N PRO A 258 -11.85 20.28 0.90
CA PRO A 258 -13.01 19.58 0.39
C PRO A 258 -13.14 18.18 1.01
N VAL A 259 -14.29 17.85 1.58
CA VAL A 259 -14.61 16.50 2.06
C VAL A 259 -15.74 15.93 1.20
N ARG A 260 -15.54 14.73 0.66
CA ARG A 260 -16.43 14.06 -0.30
C ARG A 260 -16.78 12.66 0.21
N ASP A 261 -17.82 12.56 1.01
CA ASP A 261 -18.28 11.24 1.46
C ASP A 261 -19.14 10.57 0.39
N VAL A 262 -18.90 9.30 0.11
CA VAL A 262 -19.63 8.49 -0.86
C VAL A 262 -20.42 7.42 -0.13
N VAL A 263 -21.73 7.46 -0.24
CA VAL A 263 -22.62 6.55 0.50
C VAL A 263 -23.69 5.96 -0.41
N PRO A 264 -24.15 4.72 -0.15
CA PRO A 264 -25.33 4.22 -0.83
C PRO A 264 -26.51 5.17 -0.63
N ALA A 265 -27.15 5.63 -1.71
CA ALA A 265 -28.21 6.64 -1.65
C ALA A 265 -29.33 6.28 -0.66
N LYS A 266 -29.68 4.99 -0.56
CA LYS A 266 -30.70 4.48 0.36
C LYS A 266 -30.30 4.59 1.84
N ALA A 267 -28.98 4.59 2.14
CA ALA A 267 -28.46 4.62 3.51
C ALA A 267 -28.07 6.04 3.96
N ARG A 268 -28.16 7.04 3.09
CA ARG A 268 -27.67 8.42 3.32
C ARG A 268 -28.08 9.01 4.68
N LYS A 269 -29.38 8.93 5.02
CA LYS A 269 -29.90 9.47 6.28
C LYS A 269 -29.36 8.74 7.51
N GLN A 270 -29.24 7.42 7.44
CA GLN A 270 -28.73 6.57 8.53
C GLN A 270 -27.24 6.84 8.80
N LEU A 271 -26.47 7.11 7.75
CA LEU A 271 -25.01 7.31 7.84
C LEU A 271 -24.60 8.75 8.21
N GLU A 272 -25.51 9.74 8.02
CA GLU A 272 -25.25 11.15 8.31
C GLU A 272 -24.61 11.47 9.67
N PRO A 273 -25.00 10.84 10.80
CA PRO A 273 -24.40 11.10 12.09
C PRO A 273 -22.89 10.80 12.15
N TRP A 274 -22.41 9.87 11.30
CA TRP A 274 -21.01 9.48 11.21
C TRP A 274 -20.23 10.44 10.29
N LEU A 275 -20.79 10.75 9.12
CA LEU A 275 -20.18 11.67 8.14
C LEU A 275 -19.88 13.04 8.76
N LYS A 276 -20.74 13.55 9.64
CA LYS A 276 -20.54 14.83 10.35
C LYS A 276 -19.33 14.88 11.26
N LYS A 277 -18.75 13.73 11.62
CA LYS A 277 -17.60 13.67 12.53
C LYS A 277 -16.27 13.91 11.81
N THR A 278 -16.19 13.62 10.54
CA THR A 278 -14.98 13.66 9.74
C THR A 278 -14.21 14.99 9.83
N PRO A 279 -14.83 16.18 9.69
CA PRO A 279 -14.09 17.44 9.81
C PRO A 279 -13.44 17.63 11.19
N GLY A 280 -14.12 17.22 12.26
CA GLY A 280 -13.60 17.30 13.62
C GLY A 280 -12.46 16.30 13.88
N GLN A 281 -12.52 15.12 13.28
CA GLN A 281 -11.46 14.11 13.34
C GLN A 281 -10.22 14.56 12.59
N ILE A 282 -10.38 15.17 11.40
CA ILE A 282 -9.27 15.78 10.66
C ILE A 282 -8.60 16.88 11.51
N SER A 283 -9.37 17.80 12.09
CA SER A 283 -8.83 18.84 12.97
C SER A 283 -8.07 18.27 14.17
N TRP A 284 -8.59 17.15 14.74
CA TRP A 284 -7.93 16.46 15.83
C TRP A 284 -6.59 15.88 15.40
N MET A 285 -6.53 15.16 14.27
CA MET A 285 -5.28 14.62 13.72
C MET A 285 -4.27 15.75 13.40
N GLU A 286 -4.72 16.83 12.76
CA GLU A 286 -3.86 17.99 12.48
C GLU A 286 -3.25 18.59 13.74
N SER A 287 -3.97 18.59 14.87
CA SER A 287 -3.44 19.04 16.16
C SER A 287 -2.28 18.18 16.68
N LYS A 288 -2.22 16.91 16.27
CA LYS A 288 -1.19 15.95 16.67
C LYS A 288 0.03 16.00 15.76
N VAL A 289 -0.16 15.87 14.45
CA VAL A 289 0.93 15.59 13.50
C VAL A 289 1.12 16.68 12.44
N GLY A 290 0.25 17.68 12.39
CA GLY A 290 0.31 18.73 11.40
C GLY A 290 -0.72 18.56 10.29
N ARG A 291 -0.73 19.52 9.35
CA ARG A 291 -1.77 19.68 8.35
C ARG A 291 -2.03 18.40 7.53
N TYR A 292 -3.30 18.18 7.20
CA TYR A 292 -3.73 17.09 6.31
C TYR A 292 -2.94 17.12 4.99
N PRO A 293 -2.36 15.99 4.54
CA PRO A 293 -1.35 16.02 3.48
C PRO A 293 -1.91 16.21 2.06
N PHE A 294 -3.18 15.89 1.82
CA PHE A 294 -3.74 15.79 0.48
C PHE A 294 -4.78 16.88 0.16
N GLU A 295 -5.23 16.90 -1.08
CA GLU A 295 -6.16 17.88 -1.64
C GLU A 295 -7.63 17.69 -1.26
N THR A 296 -8.00 16.50 -0.78
CA THR A 296 -9.38 16.16 -0.38
C THR A 296 -9.37 14.95 0.55
N TYR A 297 -10.45 14.75 1.29
CA TYR A 297 -10.72 13.51 2.02
C TYR A 297 -12.19 13.11 1.87
N GLY A 298 -12.51 11.86 2.18
CA GLY A 298 -13.87 11.37 2.29
C GLY A 298 -13.94 9.93 2.73
N LEU A 299 -15.12 9.51 3.14
CA LEU A 299 -15.45 8.14 3.50
C LEU A 299 -16.20 7.51 2.33
N LEU A 300 -15.72 6.37 1.83
CA LEU A 300 -16.47 5.51 0.92
C LEU A 300 -17.11 4.39 1.72
N MET A 301 -18.41 4.44 1.89
CA MET A 301 -19.18 3.40 2.60
C MET A 301 -19.75 2.42 1.59
N ALA A 302 -19.08 1.28 1.42
CA ALA A 302 -19.50 0.25 0.47
C ALA A 302 -20.61 -0.65 1.04
N ASP A 303 -21.59 -0.97 0.22
CA ASP A 303 -22.63 -1.98 0.54
C ASP A 303 -22.15 -3.39 0.14
N ALA A 304 -21.08 -3.81 0.81
CA ALA A 304 -20.40 -5.09 0.61
C ALA A 304 -19.92 -5.64 1.95
N ALA A 305 -19.82 -6.95 2.07
CA ALA A 305 -19.24 -7.62 3.22
C ALA A 305 -17.75 -7.87 2.98
N THR A 306 -16.91 -6.87 3.20
CA THR A 306 -15.46 -6.94 3.06
C THR A 306 -14.81 -7.61 4.27
N GLY A 307 -15.34 -7.35 5.45
CA GLY A 307 -14.78 -7.78 6.73
C GLY A 307 -13.54 -6.98 7.14
N PHE A 308 -13.27 -5.85 6.50
CA PHE A 308 -12.18 -4.92 6.79
C PHE A 308 -12.54 -3.51 6.28
N GLU A 309 -11.84 -2.52 6.78
CA GLU A 309 -11.74 -1.16 6.26
C GLU A 309 -10.39 -0.99 5.57
N LEU A 310 -10.25 0.06 4.71
CA LEU A 310 -9.03 0.30 3.94
C LEU A 310 -8.81 1.80 3.71
N GLU A 311 -7.60 2.22 3.94
CA GLU A 311 -7.12 3.59 3.93
C GLU A 311 -6.97 4.23 2.55
N THR A 312 -7.59 3.73 1.49
CA THR A 312 -7.36 4.23 0.12
C THR A 312 -7.23 5.76 0.06
N GLN A 313 -6.12 6.24 -0.54
CA GLN A 313 -5.69 7.64 -0.45
C GLN A 313 -6.80 8.62 -0.85
N THR A 314 -7.08 9.60 -0.02
CA THR A 314 -8.14 10.61 -0.15
C THR A 314 -9.60 10.11 -0.07
N LEU A 315 -9.83 8.79 0.01
CA LEU A 315 -11.18 8.21 0.01
C LEU A 315 -11.17 6.84 0.71
N SER A 316 -11.12 6.84 2.05
CA SER A 316 -11.03 5.59 2.82
C SER A 316 -12.27 4.73 2.67
N LEU A 317 -12.07 3.44 2.38
CA LEU A 317 -13.12 2.44 2.20
C LEU A 317 -13.58 1.88 3.54
N PHE A 318 -14.88 1.86 3.75
CA PHE A 318 -15.53 1.26 4.92
C PHE A 318 -16.63 0.29 4.52
N GLU A 319 -16.75 -0.78 5.25
CA GLU A 319 -17.94 -1.63 5.21
C GLU A 319 -19.12 -0.88 5.87
N ARG A 320 -20.24 -0.76 5.15
CA ARG A 320 -21.45 -0.09 5.69
C ARG A 320 -21.89 -0.67 7.03
N ASP A 321 -21.78 -1.99 7.20
CA ASP A 321 -22.29 -2.67 8.38
C ASP A 321 -21.53 -2.30 9.66
N LEU A 322 -20.28 -1.82 9.59
CA LEU A 322 -19.59 -1.21 10.73
C LEU A 322 -20.42 -0.08 11.38
N PHE A 323 -21.14 0.71 10.58
CA PHE A 323 -21.88 1.89 11.02
C PHE A 323 -23.33 1.59 11.39
N THR A 324 -23.87 0.45 10.98
CA THR A 324 -25.30 0.11 11.09
C THR A 324 -25.58 -1.06 12.02
N ASP A 325 -24.57 -1.88 12.33
CA ASP A 325 -24.70 -2.95 13.32
C ASP A 325 -24.58 -2.41 14.75
N SER A 326 -25.61 -2.63 15.56
CA SER A 326 -25.66 -2.22 16.96
C SER A 326 -24.65 -2.96 17.86
N ALA A 327 -24.02 -4.02 17.37
CA ALA A 327 -22.96 -4.73 18.08
C ALA A 327 -21.69 -3.89 18.25
N PHE A 328 -21.49 -2.90 17.40
CA PHE A 328 -20.32 -2.01 17.51
C PHE A 328 -20.66 -0.77 18.36
N PRO A 329 -19.95 -0.52 19.48
CA PRO A 329 -20.17 0.68 20.27
C PRO A 329 -19.68 1.92 19.51
N LYS A 330 -20.36 3.06 19.69
CA LYS A 330 -20.05 4.32 18.97
C LYS A 330 -18.59 4.74 19.07
N TRP A 331 -18.00 4.63 20.26
CA TRP A 331 -16.60 5.00 20.47
C TRP A 331 -15.64 4.14 19.62
N TYR A 332 -15.98 2.86 19.42
CA TYR A 332 -15.18 1.95 18.60
C TYR A 332 -15.26 2.36 17.13
N ILE A 333 -16.46 2.61 16.61
CA ILE A 333 -16.65 3.07 15.23
C ILE A 333 -15.85 4.36 14.99
N GLU A 334 -15.96 5.34 15.91
CA GLU A 334 -15.21 6.61 15.81
C GLU A 334 -13.71 6.41 15.85
N SER A 335 -13.21 5.45 16.63
CA SER A 335 -11.79 5.16 16.69
C SER A 335 -11.29 4.46 15.42
N ILE A 336 -12.08 3.59 14.79
CA ILE A 336 -11.75 3.00 13.49
C ILE A 336 -11.77 4.07 12.38
N MET A 337 -12.73 5.00 12.39
CA MET A 337 -12.69 6.13 11.45
C MET A 337 -11.40 6.94 11.57
N VAL A 338 -10.84 7.09 12.78
CA VAL A 338 -9.56 7.77 12.99
C VAL A 338 -8.38 6.88 12.60
N HIS A 339 -8.47 5.57 12.74
CA HIS A 339 -7.48 4.63 12.24
C HIS A 339 -7.27 4.82 10.73
N GLU A 340 -8.34 4.71 9.94
CA GLU A 340 -8.28 4.91 8.49
C GLU A 340 -7.91 6.36 8.09
N LEU A 341 -8.26 7.34 8.89
CA LEU A 341 -7.85 8.73 8.67
C LEU A 341 -6.35 8.93 8.97
N ALA A 342 -5.80 8.29 10.01
CA ALA A 342 -4.40 8.42 10.39
C ALA A 342 -3.46 7.88 9.31
N HIS A 343 -3.89 6.85 8.59
CA HIS A 343 -3.16 6.32 7.45
C HIS A 343 -2.87 7.37 6.38
N GLN A 344 -3.70 8.41 6.22
CA GLN A 344 -3.44 9.46 5.24
C GLN A 344 -2.08 10.14 5.46
N TRP A 345 -1.58 10.21 6.71
CA TRP A 345 -0.22 10.63 7.03
C TRP A 345 0.77 9.46 7.06
N PHE A 346 0.35 8.30 7.66
CA PHE A 346 1.19 7.13 7.94
C PHE A 346 0.69 5.92 7.14
N GLY A 347 1.22 5.71 5.96
CA GLY A 347 0.80 4.68 5.00
C GLY A 347 0.64 5.27 3.61
N ASP A 348 -0.12 6.38 3.50
CA ASP A 348 -0.42 7.01 2.22
C ASP A 348 0.60 8.10 1.87
N SER A 349 0.70 9.18 2.66
CA SER A 349 1.69 10.24 2.40
C SER A 349 3.12 9.73 2.61
N VAL A 350 3.36 9.06 3.73
CA VAL A 350 4.61 8.33 4.00
C VAL A 350 4.32 6.85 3.89
N SER A 351 4.58 6.25 2.73
CA SER A 351 4.31 4.84 2.48
C SER A 351 5.44 3.95 2.99
N PRO A 352 5.17 2.69 3.40
CA PRO A 352 6.21 1.69 3.63
C PRO A 352 7.04 1.49 2.36
N ARG A 353 8.37 1.42 2.49
CA ARG A 353 9.22 1.14 1.33
C ARG A 353 9.20 -0.32 0.92
N ALA A 354 8.97 -1.20 1.86
CA ALA A 354 8.77 -2.63 1.65
C ALA A 354 7.63 -3.11 2.55
N TRP A 355 7.01 -4.21 2.21
CA TRP A 355 5.91 -4.76 3.02
C TRP A 355 6.35 -5.20 4.43
N SER A 356 7.65 -5.44 4.66
CA SER A 356 8.19 -5.63 6.01
C SER A 356 8.15 -4.35 6.86
N ASP A 357 8.06 -3.16 6.24
CA ASP A 357 7.92 -1.88 6.93
C ASP A 357 6.44 -1.52 7.23
N LEU A 358 5.50 -2.43 6.97
CA LEU A 358 4.05 -2.25 7.20
C LEU A 358 3.70 -1.77 8.63
N TRP A 359 4.53 -2.11 9.62
CA TRP A 359 4.36 -1.66 10.99
C TRP A 359 4.39 -0.12 11.14
N LEU A 360 5.09 0.59 10.22
CA LEU A 360 5.12 2.06 10.16
C LEU A 360 3.76 2.66 9.75
N SER A 361 2.98 1.93 8.96
CA SER A 361 1.61 2.31 8.62
C SER A 361 0.65 1.90 9.74
N GLU A 362 0.47 0.61 9.94
CA GLU A 362 -0.53 0.03 10.84
C GLU A 362 -0.29 0.35 12.32
N GLY A 363 0.97 0.41 12.73
CA GLY A 363 1.35 0.73 14.10
C GLY A 363 0.97 2.17 14.47
N HIS A 364 1.22 3.13 13.59
CA HIS A 364 0.84 4.52 13.80
C HIS A 364 -0.68 4.72 13.73
N ALA A 365 -1.37 4.10 12.76
CA ALA A 365 -2.83 4.16 12.70
C ALA A 365 -3.47 3.60 13.97
N THR A 366 -2.99 2.45 14.47
CA THR A 366 -3.44 1.87 15.75
C THR A 366 -3.09 2.76 16.95
N TRP A 367 -1.95 3.47 16.90
CA TRP A 367 -1.57 4.46 17.91
C TRP A 367 -2.59 5.59 18.00
N TYR A 368 -2.94 6.23 16.87
CA TYR A 368 -3.88 7.34 16.83
C TYR A 368 -5.32 6.89 17.08
N GLU A 369 -5.73 5.72 16.62
CA GLU A 369 -6.97 5.04 17.02
C GLU A 369 -7.09 4.97 18.55
N THR A 370 -6.05 4.46 19.20
CA THR A 370 -6.01 4.28 20.65
C THR A 370 -6.00 5.62 21.39
N LEU A 371 -5.21 6.60 20.90
CA LEU A 371 -5.13 7.93 21.49
C LEU A 371 -6.47 8.67 21.38
N TYR A 372 -7.15 8.57 20.24
CA TYR A 372 -8.47 9.15 20.05
C TYR A 372 -9.51 8.53 21.00
N ALA A 373 -9.51 7.20 21.12
CA ALA A 373 -10.39 6.52 22.08
C ALA A 373 -10.12 6.92 23.53
N ALA A 374 -8.86 7.16 23.88
CA ALA A 374 -8.47 7.63 25.21
C ALA A 374 -8.98 9.06 25.47
N GLU A 375 -8.75 9.98 24.55
CA GLU A 375 -9.10 11.40 24.70
C GLU A 375 -10.61 11.68 24.55
N LYS A 376 -11.31 10.96 23.66
CA LYS A 376 -12.71 11.24 23.31
C LYS A 376 -13.72 10.31 23.96
N ALA A 377 -13.28 9.12 24.39
CA ALA A 377 -14.17 8.12 24.99
C ALA A 377 -13.71 7.59 26.35
N GLY A 378 -12.67 8.20 26.95
CA GLY A 378 -12.17 7.82 28.28
C GLY A 378 -11.66 6.37 28.34
N ARG A 379 -11.13 5.83 27.22
CA ARG A 379 -10.54 4.49 27.17
C ARG A 379 -9.03 4.58 27.42
N PRO A 380 -8.51 4.24 28.61
CA PRO A 380 -7.12 4.50 28.95
C PRO A 380 -6.17 3.79 27.99
N MET A 381 -5.26 4.55 27.35
CA MET A 381 -4.22 4.00 26.44
C MET A 381 -3.37 2.95 27.14
N GLU A 382 -2.97 3.20 28.38
CA GLU A 382 -2.16 2.26 29.17
C GLU A 382 -2.85 0.89 29.32
N ALA A 383 -4.17 0.86 29.52
CA ALA A 383 -4.90 -0.39 29.64
C ALA A 383 -4.83 -1.23 28.35
N ARG A 384 -4.97 -0.58 27.17
CA ARG A 384 -4.81 -1.26 25.87
C ARG A 384 -3.37 -1.72 25.66
N MET A 385 -2.39 -0.87 25.95
CA MET A 385 -0.96 -1.22 25.81
C MET A 385 -0.55 -2.36 26.76
N LYS A 386 -1.06 -2.39 27.98
CA LYS A 386 -0.85 -3.51 28.92
C LYS A 386 -1.45 -4.82 28.40
N ALA A 387 -2.64 -4.76 27.81
CA ALA A 387 -3.26 -5.93 27.18
C ALA A 387 -2.50 -6.40 25.94
N ALA A 388 -2.01 -5.47 25.12
CA ALA A 388 -1.14 -5.75 23.97
C ALA A 388 0.18 -6.38 24.42
N TYR A 389 0.82 -5.83 25.44
CA TYR A 389 2.05 -6.37 26.03
C TYR A 389 1.86 -7.82 26.53
N ALA A 390 0.77 -8.08 27.23
CA ALA A 390 0.45 -9.43 27.70
C ALA A 390 0.26 -10.45 26.57
N ALA A 391 -0.12 -10.02 25.37
CA ALA A 391 -0.35 -10.88 24.21
C ALA A 391 0.85 -10.93 23.24
N SER A 392 1.80 -10.00 23.36
CA SER A 392 2.81 -9.70 22.33
C SER A 392 3.72 -10.86 21.98
N ASP A 393 4.20 -11.66 22.95
CA ASP A 393 5.06 -12.83 22.66
C ASP A 393 4.30 -13.90 21.88
N ARG A 394 3.00 -14.08 22.15
CA ARG A 394 2.16 -14.99 21.37
C ARG A 394 1.98 -14.48 19.94
N TRP A 395 1.81 -13.18 19.75
CA TRP A 395 1.70 -12.58 18.42
C TRP A 395 3.01 -12.71 17.64
N ARG A 396 4.16 -12.45 18.28
CA ARG A 396 5.49 -12.64 17.69
C ARG A 396 5.73 -14.10 17.28
N ALA A 397 5.40 -15.04 18.14
CA ALA A 397 5.51 -16.48 17.84
C ALA A 397 4.65 -16.88 16.64
N ALA A 398 3.42 -16.35 16.51
CA ALA A 398 2.49 -16.67 15.45
C ALA A 398 2.77 -15.91 14.13
N GLY A 399 3.00 -14.59 14.21
CA GLY A 399 3.08 -13.67 13.07
C GLY A 399 4.45 -13.09 12.78
N GLY A 400 5.46 -13.37 13.61
CA GLY A 400 6.78 -12.73 13.57
C GLY A 400 6.83 -11.43 14.38
N PRO A 401 8.01 -10.86 14.59
CA PRO A 401 8.19 -9.53 15.13
C PRO A 401 7.56 -8.44 14.23
N PRO A 402 7.30 -7.22 14.75
CA PRO A 402 6.62 -6.18 13.98
C PRO A 402 7.28 -5.82 12.64
N ALA A 403 8.62 -5.67 12.57
CA ALA A 403 9.36 -5.35 11.36
C ALA A 403 9.85 -6.59 10.57
N THR A 404 9.55 -7.78 11.04
CA THR A 404 9.81 -9.05 10.33
C THR A 404 8.60 -9.96 10.37
N PRO A 405 7.44 -9.49 9.88
CA PRO A 405 6.26 -10.35 9.82
C PRO A 405 6.55 -11.59 8.98
N LYS A 406 5.97 -12.73 9.39
CA LYS A 406 6.11 -13.98 8.66
C LYS A 406 5.35 -13.91 7.34
N VAL A 407 5.94 -14.49 6.31
CA VAL A 407 5.28 -14.68 5.01
C VAL A 407 3.91 -15.34 5.22
N ALA A 408 2.91 -14.89 4.52
CA ALA A 408 1.58 -15.47 4.54
C ALA A 408 1.61 -16.90 3.98
N ALA A 409 0.75 -17.78 4.51
CA ALA A 409 0.59 -19.09 3.91
C ALA A 409 0.00 -18.97 2.50
N ALA A 410 0.33 -19.92 1.63
CA ALA A 410 -0.20 -19.96 0.26
C ALA A 410 -1.73 -19.79 0.25
N GLY A 411 -2.24 -18.88 -0.57
CA GLY A 411 -3.67 -18.56 -0.65
C GLY A 411 -4.22 -17.68 0.48
N GLN A 412 -3.34 -17.12 1.34
CA GLN A 412 -3.68 -16.16 2.40
C GLN A 412 -2.88 -14.87 2.22
N LYS A 413 -3.10 -14.15 1.12
CA LYS A 413 -2.34 -12.92 0.79
C LYS A 413 -2.42 -11.85 1.88
N ASN A 414 -3.60 -11.65 2.51
CA ASN A 414 -3.79 -10.77 3.65
C ASN A 414 -3.26 -11.36 4.98
N GLY A 415 -2.55 -12.47 4.93
CA GLY A 415 -1.99 -13.13 6.12
C GLY A 415 -0.87 -12.36 6.83
N ILE A 416 -0.37 -11.25 6.27
CA ILE A 416 0.57 -10.34 6.92
C ILE A 416 -0.12 -9.38 7.90
N PHE A 417 -1.41 -9.07 7.69
CA PHE A 417 -2.22 -8.19 8.55
C PHE A 417 -2.66 -8.92 9.81
N ARG A 418 -1.74 -8.98 10.79
CA ARG A 418 -1.91 -9.70 12.06
C ARG A 418 -1.68 -8.75 13.23
N PRO A 419 -2.12 -9.11 14.46
CA PRO A 419 -1.98 -8.22 15.63
C PRO A 419 -0.55 -7.75 15.93
N ASN A 420 0.48 -8.45 15.45
CA ASN A 420 1.88 -8.03 15.63
C ASN A 420 2.23 -6.74 14.86
N VAL A 421 1.59 -6.46 13.72
CA VAL A 421 1.82 -5.22 12.94
C VAL A 421 0.86 -4.09 13.33
N TYR A 422 -0.21 -4.37 14.07
CA TYR A 422 -1.17 -3.40 14.62
C TYR A 422 -0.85 -3.05 16.08
N ASP A 423 -1.52 -3.72 17.04
CA ASP A 423 -1.31 -3.51 18.47
C ASP A 423 0.13 -3.80 18.90
N GLY A 424 0.80 -4.79 18.28
CA GLY A 424 2.20 -5.11 18.53
C GLY A 424 3.15 -3.98 18.11
N ALA A 425 2.88 -3.33 16.97
CA ALA A 425 3.65 -2.17 16.49
C ALA A 425 3.30 -0.89 17.27
N SER A 426 2.02 -0.65 17.57
CA SER A 426 1.61 0.46 18.46
C SER A 426 2.24 0.34 19.85
N LEU A 427 2.44 -0.89 20.33
CA LEU A 427 3.18 -1.16 21.58
C LEU A 427 4.66 -0.75 21.48
N VAL A 428 5.31 -0.90 20.30
CA VAL A 428 6.68 -0.40 20.06
C VAL A 428 6.71 1.13 20.18
N LEU A 429 5.74 1.82 19.56
CA LEU A 429 5.62 3.28 19.64
C LEU A 429 5.39 3.73 21.09
N TYR A 430 4.58 3.01 21.85
CA TYR A 430 4.37 3.28 23.27
C TYR A 430 5.67 3.12 24.06
N ALA A 431 6.42 2.05 23.85
CA ALA A 431 7.70 1.82 24.49
C ALA A 431 8.73 2.90 24.12
N LEU A 432 8.80 3.29 22.84
CA LEU A 432 9.66 4.37 22.37
C LEU A 432 9.31 5.70 23.05
N ARG A 433 8.01 6.02 23.17
CA ARG A 433 7.54 7.22 23.86
C ARG A 433 7.95 7.23 25.34
N GLN A 434 7.91 6.07 26.02
CA GLN A 434 8.40 5.98 27.41
C GLN A 434 9.93 6.15 27.47
N GLU A 435 10.66 5.64 26.49
CA GLU A 435 12.12 5.71 26.42
C GLU A 435 12.65 7.12 26.16
N ILE A 436 12.09 7.84 25.18
CA ILE A 436 12.58 9.17 24.77
C ILE A 436 11.79 10.33 25.40
N GLY A 437 10.68 10.04 26.08
CA GLY A 437 9.77 11.01 26.65
C GLY A 437 8.76 11.58 25.67
N ALA A 438 7.57 11.95 26.19
CA ALA A 438 6.45 12.42 25.37
C ALA A 438 6.79 13.62 24.47
N PRO A 439 7.51 14.68 24.94
CA PRO A 439 7.81 15.82 24.06
C PRO A 439 8.72 15.49 22.89
N ALA A 440 9.70 14.58 23.06
CA ALA A 440 10.55 14.13 21.96
C ALA A 440 9.76 13.26 20.98
N PHE A 441 8.93 12.35 21.48
CA PHE A 441 8.07 11.53 20.66
C PHE A 441 7.09 12.35 19.80
N GLU A 442 6.43 13.37 20.38
CA GLU A 442 5.53 14.24 19.61
C GLU A 442 6.27 15.06 18.53
N ARG A 443 7.52 15.46 18.79
CA ARG A 443 8.35 16.08 17.74
C ARG A 443 8.74 15.08 16.66
N LEU A 444 9.06 13.84 17.02
CA LEU A 444 9.37 12.76 16.08
C LEU A 444 8.20 12.52 15.12
N GLU A 445 6.99 12.35 15.64
CA GLU A 445 5.79 12.11 14.82
C GLU A 445 5.56 13.25 13.81
N ARG A 446 5.67 14.52 14.24
CA ARG A 446 5.56 15.67 13.34
C ARG A 446 6.69 15.74 12.31
N ALA A 447 7.93 15.47 12.74
CA ALA A 447 9.09 15.50 11.86
C ALA A 447 9.03 14.37 10.81
N TRP A 448 8.55 13.18 11.21
CA TRP A 448 8.39 12.04 10.32
C TRP A 448 7.48 12.37 9.14
N VAL A 449 6.26 12.82 9.40
CA VAL A 449 5.28 13.12 8.35
C VAL A 449 5.68 14.32 7.48
N GLN A 450 6.51 15.24 7.99
CA GLN A 450 7.03 16.36 7.21
C GLN A 450 8.22 15.98 6.34
N ARG A 451 9.19 15.22 6.89
CA ARG A 451 10.44 14.87 6.20
C ARG A 451 10.22 13.90 5.06
N TYR A 452 9.33 12.94 5.27
CA TYR A 452 9.07 11.87 4.30
C TYR A 452 7.76 12.05 3.53
N LYS A 453 7.15 13.24 3.61
CA LYS A 453 5.94 13.55 2.85
C LYS A 453 6.07 13.14 1.38
N ASP A 454 5.04 12.45 0.86
CA ASP A 454 4.93 12.00 -0.53
C ASP A 454 6.01 11.00 -0.97
N ARG A 455 6.63 10.31 0.00
CA ARG A 455 7.72 9.34 -0.26
C ARG A 455 7.42 8.00 0.38
N SER A 456 8.16 6.99 -0.06
CA SER A 456 8.26 5.71 0.63
C SER A 456 9.48 5.72 1.55
N ALA A 457 9.33 5.22 2.79
CA ALA A 457 10.35 5.26 3.81
C ALA A 457 10.50 3.90 4.53
N THR A 458 11.67 3.68 5.13
CA THR A 458 12.07 2.44 5.78
C THR A 458 12.03 2.53 7.29
N THR A 459 12.06 1.37 7.95
CA THR A 459 12.30 1.27 9.39
C THR A 459 13.61 1.95 9.81
N ALA A 460 14.67 1.85 9.01
CA ALA A 460 15.95 2.50 9.30
C ALA A 460 15.85 4.04 9.28
N ASP A 461 15.08 4.61 8.34
CA ASP A 461 14.80 6.03 8.28
C ASP A 461 14.10 6.53 9.55
N PHE A 462 13.12 5.75 10.06
CA PHE A 462 12.40 6.09 11.29
C PHE A 462 13.32 6.05 12.52
N VAL A 463 14.17 5.03 12.64
CA VAL A 463 15.13 4.88 13.73
C VAL A 463 16.13 6.04 13.73
N ALA A 464 16.72 6.35 12.56
CA ALA A 464 17.66 7.47 12.43
C ALA A 464 17.03 8.81 12.81
N LEU A 465 15.78 9.05 12.40
CA LEU A 465 15.06 10.26 12.79
C LEU A 465 14.75 10.29 14.29
N ALA A 466 14.40 9.16 14.89
CA ALA A 466 14.16 9.05 16.34
C ALA A 466 15.42 9.36 17.14
N GLU A 467 16.60 8.89 16.70
CA GLU A 467 17.89 9.23 17.31
C GLU A 467 18.22 10.73 17.18
N GLU A 468 18.04 11.29 15.97
CA GLU A 468 18.26 12.72 15.71
C GLU A 468 17.39 13.61 16.65
N ILE A 469 16.09 13.30 16.74
CA ILE A 469 15.13 14.11 17.51
C ILE A 469 15.31 13.95 19.03
N SER A 470 15.66 12.76 19.49
CA SER A 470 15.83 12.46 20.92
C SER A 470 17.22 12.77 21.44
N GLY A 471 18.24 12.81 20.58
CA GLY A 471 19.66 12.89 20.95
C GLY A 471 20.16 11.61 21.65
N ARG A 472 19.50 10.48 21.47
CA ARG A 472 19.82 9.19 22.10
C ARG A 472 20.17 8.13 21.07
N HIS A 473 21.07 7.22 21.44
CA HIS A 473 21.31 6.01 20.63
C HIS A 473 20.18 5.00 20.90
N LEU A 474 19.43 4.67 19.87
CA LEU A 474 18.24 3.82 19.94
C LEU A 474 18.38 2.49 19.18
N ASP A 475 19.47 2.26 18.46
CA ASP A 475 19.67 1.04 17.66
C ASP A 475 19.38 -0.24 18.44
N GLY A 476 20.01 -0.42 19.59
CA GLY A 476 19.82 -1.62 20.42
C GLY A 476 18.39 -1.74 20.95
N PHE A 477 17.77 -0.62 21.31
CA PHE A 477 16.39 -0.57 21.76
C PHE A 477 15.44 -0.97 20.63
N MET A 478 15.53 -0.31 19.48
CA MET A 478 14.65 -0.54 18.32
C MET A 478 14.87 -1.93 17.74
N GLN A 479 16.13 -2.41 17.70
CA GLN A 479 16.44 -3.78 17.28
C GLN A 479 15.72 -4.83 18.16
N ALA A 480 15.74 -4.65 19.47
CA ALA A 480 15.06 -5.57 20.39
C ALA A 480 13.52 -5.51 20.24
N TRP A 481 12.96 -4.31 20.10
CA TRP A 481 11.50 -4.10 20.02
C TRP A 481 10.92 -4.48 18.65
N LEU A 482 11.62 -4.22 17.54
CA LEU A 482 11.12 -4.43 16.18
C LEU A 482 11.44 -5.82 15.64
N TYR A 483 12.59 -6.42 16.03
CA TYR A 483 13.10 -7.66 15.44
C TYR A 483 13.23 -8.81 16.43
N GLY A 484 13.16 -8.55 17.73
CA GLY A 484 13.27 -9.58 18.76
C GLY A 484 12.12 -10.59 18.72
N GLU A 485 12.41 -11.87 18.93
CA GLU A 485 11.38 -12.92 19.05
C GLU A 485 10.54 -12.80 20.32
N LYS A 486 11.09 -12.16 21.35
CA LYS A 486 10.39 -11.85 22.60
C LYS A 486 10.28 -10.35 22.81
N THR A 487 9.20 -9.95 23.43
CA THR A 487 8.96 -8.54 23.79
C THR A 487 9.91 -8.13 24.91
N PRO A 488 10.70 -7.04 24.72
CA PRO A 488 11.56 -6.54 25.78
C PRO A 488 10.77 -6.02 27.00
N PRO A 489 11.42 -5.85 28.17
CA PRO A 489 10.80 -5.20 29.32
C PRO A 489 10.27 -3.81 28.96
N MET A 490 9.03 -3.49 29.39
CA MET A 490 8.41 -2.20 29.11
C MET A 490 9.10 -1.10 29.94
N PRO A 491 9.65 -0.06 29.29
CA PRO A 491 10.22 1.08 30.00
C PRO A 491 9.20 1.72 30.96
N GLY A 492 9.61 1.95 32.21
CA GLY A 492 8.75 2.50 33.25
C GLY A 492 7.70 1.54 33.83
N GLN A 493 7.59 0.30 33.34
CA GLN A 493 6.58 -0.68 33.77
C GLN A 493 7.21 -2.09 33.91
N PRO A 494 8.20 -2.28 34.76
CA PRO A 494 8.96 -3.53 34.85
C PRO A 494 8.09 -4.73 35.32
N GLU A 495 6.94 -4.47 35.93
CA GLU A 495 6.01 -5.49 36.41
C GLU A 495 5.13 -6.08 35.29
N TRP A 496 5.09 -5.48 34.11
CA TRP A 496 4.32 -6.03 32.98
C TRP A 496 4.93 -7.36 32.52
N LYS A 497 4.07 -8.32 32.22
CA LYS A 497 4.50 -9.67 31.80
C LYS A 497 3.77 -10.06 30.52
N SER A 498 4.52 -10.52 29.54
CA SER A 498 3.97 -11.18 28.35
C SER A 498 3.68 -12.65 28.64
N ALA A 499 2.60 -13.15 28.06
CA ALA A 499 2.19 -14.54 28.25
C ALA A 499 3.14 -15.48 27.51
N ASP A 500 3.56 -16.56 28.17
CA ASP A 500 4.37 -17.61 27.57
C ASP A 500 3.63 -18.23 26.36
N PRO A 501 4.18 -18.17 25.14
CA PRO A 501 3.54 -18.69 23.94
C PRO A 501 3.32 -20.20 23.98
N THR A 502 4.07 -20.95 24.81
CA THR A 502 3.97 -22.41 24.92
C THR A 502 2.86 -22.85 25.89
N LYS A 503 2.39 -21.96 26.76
CA LYS A 503 1.30 -22.27 27.67
C LYS A 503 -0.04 -22.01 27.00
N ALA A 504 -0.62 -23.06 26.37
CA ALA A 504 -2.01 -23.04 25.94
C ALA A 504 -2.91 -22.62 27.11
N THR A 505 -3.72 -21.57 26.92
CA THR A 505 -4.75 -21.20 27.91
C THR A 505 -5.73 -22.35 28.05
N GLY A 506 -5.50 -23.21 29.06
CA GLY A 506 -6.36 -24.34 29.38
C GLY A 506 -7.73 -23.88 29.90
N LYS A 507 -8.63 -23.57 29.00
CA LYS A 507 -10.06 -23.70 29.23
C LYS A 507 -10.57 -24.78 28.28
N LYS A 508 -10.56 -26.05 28.76
CA LYS A 508 -11.39 -27.12 28.21
C LYS A 508 -12.82 -26.62 28.18
N ALA A 509 -13.36 -26.37 27.00
CA ALA A 509 -14.78 -26.30 26.82
C ALA A 509 -15.34 -27.70 27.09
N THR A 510 -16.03 -27.88 28.21
CA THR A 510 -16.84 -29.06 28.47
C THR A 510 -18.00 -29.06 27.49
N GLY A 511 -17.79 -29.74 26.35
CA GLY A 511 -18.79 -29.94 25.34
C GLY A 511 -19.77 -31.01 25.78
N LYS A 512 -20.99 -30.64 26.07
CA LYS A 512 -22.13 -31.56 26.02
C LYS A 512 -22.40 -31.92 24.57
N LYS A 513 -22.22 -33.20 24.22
CA LYS A 513 -22.71 -33.80 22.98
C LYS A 513 -24.25 -33.70 22.95
N ALA A 514 -24.76 -33.04 21.92
CA ALA A 514 -26.12 -33.28 21.45
C ALA A 514 -26.04 -33.81 20.02
N ALA A 515 -26.56 -35.02 19.83
CA ALA A 515 -26.65 -35.70 18.56
C ALA A 515 -27.82 -35.19 17.71
N GLY A 516 -27.61 -35.14 16.41
CA GLY A 516 -28.71 -35.33 15.44
C GLY A 516 -29.13 -34.14 14.59
N LYS A 517 -28.77 -34.06 13.37
CA LYS A 517 -29.48 -34.33 12.11
C LYS A 517 -28.81 -33.60 10.93
N LYS A 518 -28.47 -34.37 9.92
CA LYS A 518 -28.01 -33.88 8.61
C LYS A 518 -29.13 -33.10 7.91
N THR A 519 -28.79 -31.90 7.39
CA THR A 519 -29.33 -31.38 6.14
C THR A 519 -28.24 -30.57 5.45
N SER A 520 -28.07 -30.85 4.18
CA SER A 520 -27.13 -30.29 3.23
C SER A 520 -27.49 -28.86 2.84
N GLY A 521 -26.49 -27.99 2.70
CA GLY A 521 -26.63 -26.69 2.03
C GLY A 521 -25.87 -25.55 2.72
N THR A 522 -24.94 -24.96 1.94
CA THR A 522 -24.26 -23.67 2.19
C THR A 522 -23.19 -23.63 3.26
N ALA A 523 -21.95 -23.94 2.83
CA ALA A 523 -20.72 -23.82 3.61
C ALA A 523 -19.78 -22.68 3.16
N ALA A 524 -20.27 -21.66 2.47
CA ALA A 524 -19.42 -20.60 1.89
C ALA A 524 -19.47 -19.25 2.64
N VAL A 525 -20.31 -19.08 3.66
CA VAL A 525 -20.50 -17.79 4.36
C VAL A 525 -19.79 -17.71 5.71
N LYS A 526 -19.12 -18.78 6.16
CA LYS A 526 -18.58 -18.84 7.55
C LYS A 526 -17.13 -18.40 7.73
N THR A 527 -16.40 -18.02 6.70
CA THR A 527 -14.97 -17.67 6.84
C THR A 527 -14.73 -16.15 6.94
N ALA A 528 -15.56 -15.33 6.33
CA ALA A 528 -15.47 -13.87 6.43
C ALA A 528 -15.90 -13.35 7.83
N GLY A 529 -16.92 -13.96 8.45
CA GLY A 529 -17.36 -13.61 9.80
C GLY A 529 -16.38 -13.93 10.93
N LYS A 530 -15.29 -14.67 10.67
CA LYS A 530 -14.26 -14.97 11.68
C LYS A 530 -13.20 -13.89 11.83
N LYS A 531 -12.96 -13.05 10.82
CA LYS A 531 -11.96 -11.94 10.91
C LYS A 531 -12.56 -10.72 11.62
N ALA A 532 -13.81 -10.37 11.35
CA ALA A 532 -14.54 -9.35 12.11
C ALA A 532 -14.74 -9.80 13.58
N ALA A 533 -15.02 -11.08 13.81
CA ALA A 533 -15.11 -11.65 15.16
C ALA A 533 -13.77 -11.65 15.92
N ALA A 534 -12.61 -11.70 15.24
CA ALA A 534 -11.30 -11.62 15.89
C ALA A 534 -10.96 -10.18 16.29
N LYS A 535 -11.23 -9.17 15.46
CA LYS A 535 -11.16 -7.73 15.84
C LYS A 535 -12.17 -7.44 16.99
N THR A 536 -13.40 -7.94 16.90
CA THR A 536 -14.47 -7.75 17.90
C THR A 536 -14.17 -8.49 19.21
N ALA A 537 -13.56 -9.68 19.18
CA ALA A 537 -13.18 -10.41 20.39
C ALA A 537 -12.01 -9.76 21.14
N ALA A 538 -11.06 -9.14 20.42
CA ALA A 538 -10.00 -8.34 21.00
C ALA A 538 -10.56 -7.05 21.63
N ALA A 539 -11.51 -6.37 20.96
CA ALA A 539 -12.16 -5.17 21.48
C ALA A 539 -13.07 -5.46 22.70
N LYS A 540 -13.86 -6.55 22.70
CA LYS A 540 -14.69 -6.95 23.85
C LYS A 540 -13.86 -7.36 25.07
N LYS A 541 -12.71 -8.02 24.85
CA LYS A 541 -11.80 -8.40 25.94
C LYS A 541 -10.99 -7.22 26.50
N ALA A 542 -10.76 -6.17 25.68
CA ALA A 542 -10.17 -4.91 26.10
C ALA A 542 -11.19 -3.99 26.79
N ALA A 543 -12.50 -4.23 26.58
CA ALA A 543 -13.59 -3.44 27.16
C ALA A 543 -14.04 -3.91 28.56
N GLY A 544 -13.53 -5.02 29.08
CA GLY A 544 -13.77 -5.45 30.47
C GLY A 544 -15.15 -6.09 30.70
N GLU A 545 -15.71 -6.81 29.71
CA GLU A 545 -16.80 -7.78 29.92
C GLU A 545 -16.31 -9.23 30.00
#